data_81cfd523d0c6c1fb92c5c2f773516959
#
_entry.id   81cfd523d0c6c1fb92c5c2f773516959
#
_cell.length_a   1.000
_cell.length_b   1.000
_cell.length_c   1.000
_cell.angle_alpha   90.00
_cell.angle_beta   90.00
_cell.angle_gamma   90.00
#
_symmetry.space_group_name_H-M   'P 1'
#
loop_
_entity.id
_entity.type
_entity.pdbx_description
1 polymer ?
#
loop_
_entity_poly.entity_id
_entity_poly.type
_entity_poly.pdbx_seq_one_letter_code
_entity_poly.pdbx_strand_id
1 'polypeptide(L)'
;NVVLNITTQSMEKVYKCKNFSAKVYTNIVIGANSYISWMPLETIFFNGGKLRKRINIDIEKNSNFLGVETMIFGRQAMGEVINNGELDDAWQVNKGGKLIYSDFNRISGNINKKINNSFILMGNKVFCNIIYTGKKIKVYAKNITKYLNKSKYFAGVSIVNGVLLLKVLAKDIIEIRSFLDDLIVIFDHNFNLPKIWSC
;
A
#
# COMPACT_ATOMS: atom_id res chain seq x y z
N ASN A 1 20.65 -13.66 -6.72
CA ASN A 1 20.51 -13.39 -5.27
C ASN A 1 20.74 -11.92 -5.03
N VAL A 2 19.67 -11.13 -4.85
CA VAL A 2 19.72 -9.70 -4.55
C VAL A 2 18.84 -9.41 -3.35
N VAL A 3 19.29 -8.51 -2.46
CA VAL A 3 18.45 -7.88 -1.44
C VAL A 3 18.40 -6.40 -1.79
N LEU A 4 17.20 -5.88 -2.07
CA LEU A 4 17.01 -4.49 -2.51
C LEU A 4 15.76 -3.91 -1.87
N ASN A 5 15.93 -2.74 -1.23
CA ASN A 5 14.85 -1.93 -0.71
C ASN A 5 14.71 -0.68 -1.57
N ILE A 6 13.54 -0.48 -2.16
CA ILE A 6 13.25 0.62 -3.08
C ILE A 6 12.24 1.55 -2.42
N THR A 7 12.53 2.83 -2.44
CA THR A 7 11.65 3.90 -1.96
C THR A 7 11.68 5.10 -2.91
N THR A 8 10.78 6.05 -2.71
CA THR A 8 10.82 7.35 -3.39
C THR A 8 11.50 8.40 -2.53
N GLN A 9 12.04 9.43 -3.17
CA GLN A 9 12.70 10.55 -2.46
C GLN A 9 11.69 11.48 -1.78
N SER A 10 10.46 11.55 -2.29
CA SER A 10 9.41 12.45 -1.79
C SER A 10 8.03 11.81 -1.94
N MET A 11 7.06 12.34 -1.20
CA MET A 11 5.66 11.99 -1.35
C MET A 11 5.15 12.36 -2.75
N GLU A 12 4.32 11.50 -3.31
CA GLU A 12 3.60 11.76 -4.54
C GLU A 12 2.40 12.67 -4.26
N LYS A 13 2.21 13.73 -5.04
CA LYS A 13 1.13 14.72 -4.85
C LYS A 13 0.21 14.75 -6.07
N VAL A 14 -1.04 14.35 -5.86
CA VAL A 14 -2.06 14.31 -6.92
C VAL A 14 -2.89 15.58 -6.86
N TYR A 15 -2.49 16.56 -7.66
CA TYR A 15 -3.17 17.86 -7.72
C TYR A 15 -4.47 17.81 -8.52
N LYS A 16 -5.32 18.84 -8.33
CA LYS A 16 -6.53 19.06 -9.12
C LYS A 16 -6.21 19.08 -10.61
N CYS A 17 -6.97 18.32 -11.39
CA CYS A 17 -6.89 18.32 -12.84
C CYS A 17 -8.29 18.40 -13.46
N LYS A 18 -8.45 19.25 -14.49
CA LYS A 18 -9.75 19.44 -15.16
C LYS A 18 -10.03 18.32 -16.18
N ASN A 19 -9.09 18.06 -17.07
CA ASN A 19 -9.35 17.28 -18.30
C ASN A 19 -8.65 15.91 -18.34
N PHE A 20 -7.61 15.70 -17.52
CA PHE A 20 -6.79 14.50 -17.61
C PHE A 20 -6.62 13.84 -16.23
N SER A 21 -6.40 12.54 -16.23
CA SER A 21 -5.93 11.84 -15.04
C SER A 21 -4.41 11.69 -15.11
N ALA A 22 -3.72 11.95 -14.01
CA ALA A 22 -2.33 11.52 -13.86
C ALA A 22 -2.26 10.00 -14.00
N LYS A 23 -1.24 9.49 -14.66
CA LYS A 23 -1.05 8.06 -14.86
C LYS A 23 0.31 7.67 -14.31
N VAL A 24 0.32 6.68 -13.42
CA VAL A 24 1.53 6.12 -12.84
C VAL A 24 1.55 4.62 -13.12
N TYR A 25 2.61 4.14 -13.75
CA TYR A 25 2.82 2.73 -14.06
C TYR A 25 4.14 2.29 -13.44
N THR A 26 4.05 1.33 -12.53
CA THR A 26 5.22 0.71 -11.88
C THR A 26 5.29 -0.75 -12.30
N ASN A 27 6.39 -1.14 -12.93
CA ASN A 27 6.64 -2.53 -13.29
C ASN A 27 7.88 -3.01 -12.55
N ILE A 28 7.73 -4.07 -11.76
CA ILE A 28 8.80 -4.66 -10.96
C ILE A 28 8.99 -6.10 -11.41
N VAL A 29 10.17 -6.40 -11.95
CA VAL A 29 10.55 -7.76 -12.37
C VAL A 29 11.59 -8.27 -11.39
N ILE A 30 11.30 -9.39 -10.74
CA ILE A 30 12.10 -9.96 -9.66
C ILE A 30 12.65 -11.31 -10.12
N GLY A 31 13.96 -11.35 -10.37
CA GLY A 31 14.67 -12.59 -10.69
C GLY A 31 14.73 -13.56 -9.51
N ALA A 32 15.11 -14.80 -9.79
CA ALA A 32 15.11 -15.89 -8.83
C ALA A 32 15.98 -15.62 -7.58
N ASN A 33 15.58 -16.18 -6.46
CA ASN A 33 16.28 -16.12 -5.16
C ASN A 33 16.58 -14.71 -4.64
N SER A 34 15.70 -13.76 -4.88
CA SER A 34 15.87 -12.36 -4.49
C SER A 34 14.88 -11.94 -3.40
N TYR A 35 15.25 -10.90 -2.64
CA TYR A 35 14.41 -10.22 -1.65
C TYR A 35 14.26 -8.76 -2.08
N ILE A 36 13.06 -8.37 -2.48
CA ILE A 36 12.78 -7.01 -2.93
C ILE A 36 11.68 -6.41 -2.08
N SER A 37 11.90 -5.18 -1.60
CA SER A 37 10.82 -4.37 -1.05
C SER A 37 10.56 -3.14 -1.92
N TRP A 38 9.30 -2.83 -2.13
CA TRP A 38 8.79 -1.61 -2.73
C TRP A 38 8.02 -0.83 -1.68
N MET A 39 8.60 0.24 -1.17
CA MET A 39 8.07 1.05 -0.06
C MET A 39 8.18 2.54 -0.41
N PRO A 40 7.44 3.05 -1.41
CA PRO A 40 7.43 4.47 -1.72
C PRO A 40 6.86 5.27 -0.54
N LEU A 41 7.22 6.53 -0.44
CA LEU A 41 6.53 7.47 0.43
C LEU A 41 5.06 7.62 -0.01
N GLU A 42 4.26 8.20 0.84
CA GLU A 42 2.82 8.28 0.70
C GLU A 42 2.39 9.07 -0.56
N THR A 43 1.26 8.67 -1.13
CA THR A 43 0.56 9.45 -2.16
C THR A 43 -0.50 10.32 -1.50
N ILE A 44 -0.42 11.64 -1.65
CA ILE A 44 -1.40 12.60 -1.14
C ILE A 44 -2.36 12.97 -2.25
N PHE A 45 -3.63 12.65 -2.05
CA PHE A 45 -4.69 12.91 -3.00
C PHE A 45 -5.45 14.18 -2.62
N PHE A 46 -5.32 15.25 -3.42
CA PHE A 46 -5.94 16.54 -3.18
C PHE A 46 -7.33 16.66 -3.79
N ASN A 47 -8.11 17.65 -3.33
CA ASN A 47 -9.44 17.90 -3.87
C ASN A 47 -9.39 18.19 -5.38
N GLY A 48 -10.19 17.46 -6.14
CA GLY A 48 -10.21 17.50 -7.61
C GLY A 48 -9.09 16.73 -8.28
N GLY A 49 -8.30 15.95 -7.53
CA GLY A 49 -7.27 15.08 -8.07
C GLY A 49 -7.86 13.94 -8.91
N LYS A 50 -7.13 13.53 -9.93
CA LYS A 50 -7.45 12.37 -10.77
C LYS A 50 -6.21 11.55 -10.99
N LEU A 51 -6.23 10.29 -10.53
CA LEU A 51 -5.09 9.37 -10.61
C LEU A 51 -5.52 8.01 -11.13
N ARG A 52 -4.78 7.50 -12.10
CA ARG A 52 -4.77 6.10 -12.50
C ARG A 52 -3.41 5.51 -12.19
N LYS A 53 -3.36 4.56 -11.25
CA LYS A 53 -2.14 3.90 -10.82
C LYS A 53 -2.20 2.41 -11.14
N ARG A 54 -1.12 1.85 -11.65
CA ARG A 54 -0.98 0.43 -11.96
C ARG A 54 0.36 -0.07 -11.49
N ILE A 55 0.35 -1.14 -10.72
CA ILE A 55 1.55 -1.79 -10.22
C ILE A 55 1.52 -3.23 -10.68
N ASN A 56 2.46 -3.59 -11.53
CA ASN A 56 2.64 -4.93 -12.05
C ASN A 56 3.92 -5.52 -11.45
N ILE A 57 3.81 -6.70 -10.89
CA ILE A 57 4.91 -7.39 -10.21
C ILE A 57 5.04 -8.78 -10.81
N ASP A 58 6.16 -9.04 -11.44
CA ASP A 58 6.52 -10.34 -12.00
C ASP A 58 7.62 -10.97 -11.14
N ILE A 59 7.32 -12.13 -10.54
CA ILE A 59 8.19 -12.77 -9.55
C ILE A 59 8.59 -14.15 -10.03
N GLU A 60 9.89 -14.41 -10.09
CA GLU A 60 10.41 -15.73 -10.32
C GLU A 60 10.41 -16.61 -9.06
N LYS A 61 10.73 -17.89 -9.26
CA LYS A 61 10.73 -18.89 -8.18
C LYS A 61 11.72 -18.53 -7.07
N ASN A 62 11.35 -18.91 -5.84
CA ASN A 62 12.16 -18.72 -4.62
C ASN A 62 12.45 -17.27 -4.24
N SER A 63 11.78 -16.29 -4.84
CA SER A 63 11.94 -14.88 -4.50
C SER A 63 10.88 -14.43 -3.50
N ASN A 64 11.18 -13.35 -2.79
CA ASN A 64 10.33 -12.73 -1.79
C ASN A 64 10.11 -11.26 -2.17
N PHE A 65 8.89 -10.82 -2.07
CA PHE A 65 8.50 -9.44 -2.33
C PHE A 65 7.64 -8.90 -1.20
N LEU A 66 7.95 -7.69 -0.76
CA LEU A 66 7.14 -6.91 0.17
C LEU A 66 6.81 -5.56 -0.48
N GLY A 67 5.55 -5.29 -0.72
CA GLY A 67 5.06 -4.02 -1.23
C GLY A 67 4.25 -3.29 -0.17
N VAL A 68 4.51 -2.00 0.02
CA VAL A 68 3.76 -1.12 0.94
C VAL A 68 3.39 0.13 0.17
N GLU A 69 2.11 0.45 0.09
CA GLU A 69 1.65 1.72 -0.47
C GLU A 69 0.61 2.37 0.41
N THR A 70 0.80 3.67 0.63
CA THR A 70 -0.07 4.47 1.49
C THR A 70 -0.69 5.62 0.70
N MET A 71 -2.01 5.74 0.79
CA MET A 71 -2.79 6.82 0.22
C MET A 71 -3.35 7.70 1.32
N ILE A 72 -3.13 9.01 1.22
CA ILE A 72 -3.68 10.02 2.13
C ILE A 72 -4.72 10.84 1.38
N PHE A 73 -5.92 10.93 1.91
CA PHE A 73 -7.01 11.71 1.34
C PHE A 73 -7.08 13.10 1.97
N GLY A 74 -6.59 14.10 1.23
CA GLY A 74 -6.58 15.50 1.62
C GLY A 74 -5.39 15.92 2.50
N ARG A 75 -5.12 17.21 2.52
CA ARG A 75 -4.12 17.84 3.38
C ARG A 75 -4.70 17.99 4.78
N GLN A 76 -4.46 17.03 5.63
CA GLN A 76 -5.07 16.99 6.98
C GLN A 76 -4.75 18.26 7.80
N ALA A 77 -3.49 18.69 7.79
CA ALA A 77 -3.05 19.89 8.51
C ALA A 77 -3.72 21.20 8.01
N MET A 78 -4.28 21.19 6.80
CA MET A 78 -4.96 22.33 6.20
C MET A 78 -6.50 22.21 6.26
N GLY A 79 -7.03 21.20 6.92
CA GLY A 79 -8.48 20.96 7.00
C GLY A 79 -9.15 20.67 5.64
N GLU A 80 -8.38 20.21 4.63
CA GLU A 80 -8.91 20.01 3.28
C GLU A 80 -9.99 18.93 3.23
N VAL A 81 -11.10 19.26 2.58
CA VAL A 81 -12.20 18.33 2.29
C VAL A 81 -12.17 17.98 0.80
N ILE A 82 -12.18 16.69 0.48
CA ILE A 82 -12.17 16.23 -0.91
C ILE A 82 -13.60 16.05 -1.41
N ASN A 83 -14.16 17.11 -1.98
CA ASN A 83 -15.51 17.10 -2.53
C ASN A 83 -15.60 16.38 -3.87
N ASN A 84 -14.50 16.32 -4.62
CA ASN A 84 -14.46 15.67 -5.93
C ASN A 84 -13.09 15.02 -6.18
N GLY A 85 -13.08 13.93 -6.91
CA GLY A 85 -11.85 13.23 -7.31
C GLY A 85 -12.12 11.92 -8.02
N GLU A 86 -11.06 11.38 -8.62
CA GLU A 86 -11.07 10.07 -9.29
C GLU A 86 -9.78 9.33 -8.98
N LEU A 87 -9.88 8.25 -8.22
CA LEU A 87 -8.79 7.31 -7.96
C LEU A 87 -9.12 5.96 -8.60
N ASP A 88 -8.22 5.46 -9.40
CA ASP A 88 -8.28 4.17 -10.07
C ASP A 88 -6.91 3.51 -9.87
N ASP A 89 -6.81 2.64 -8.86
CA ASP A 89 -5.58 1.99 -8.43
C ASP A 89 -5.70 0.46 -8.57
N ALA A 90 -4.71 -0.17 -9.19
CA ALA A 90 -4.67 -1.61 -9.35
C ALA A 90 -3.28 -2.19 -9.15
N TRP A 91 -3.28 -3.37 -8.51
CA TRP A 91 -2.11 -4.21 -8.33
C TRP A 91 -2.30 -5.53 -9.05
N GLN A 92 -1.26 -5.99 -9.73
CA GLN A 92 -1.20 -7.34 -10.30
C GLN A 92 0.11 -8.01 -9.87
N VAL A 93 0.00 -9.26 -9.42
CA VAL A 93 1.15 -10.08 -9.04
C VAL A 93 1.14 -11.35 -9.87
N ASN A 94 2.17 -11.53 -10.67
CA ASN A 94 2.43 -12.74 -11.45
C ASN A 94 3.59 -13.53 -10.83
N LYS A 95 3.49 -14.84 -10.83
CA LYS A 95 4.55 -15.73 -10.39
C LYS A 95 4.77 -16.85 -11.39
N GLY A 96 5.99 -16.91 -11.94
CA GLY A 96 6.30 -17.88 -12.99
C GLY A 96 5.39 -17.74 -14.21
N GLY A 97 5.09 -16.51 -14.63
CA GLY A 97 4.23 -16.18 -15.77
C GLY A 97 2.72 -16.36 -15.53
N LYS A 98 2.29 -16.73 -14.30
CA LYS A 98 0.89 -16.93 -13.96
C LYS A 98 0.41 -15.84 -13.00
N LEU A 99 -0.73 -15.20 -13.32
CA LEU A 99 -1.40 -14.26 -12.42
C LEU A 99 -1.87 -14.99 -11.16
N ILE A 100 -1.37 -14.58 -10.00
CA ILE A 100 -1.73 -15.15 -8.70
C ILE A 100 -2.58 -14.21 -7.86
N TYR A 101 -2.51 -12.90 -8.11
CA TYR A 101 -3.29 -11.89 -7.40
C TYR A 101 -3.56 -10.67 -8.26
N SER A 102 -4.77 -10.13 -8.15
CA SER A 102 -5.15 -8.83 -8.69
C SER A 102 -6.06 -8.12 -7.70
N ASP A 103 -5.78 -6.86 -7.44
CA ASP A 103 -6.61 -5.95 -6.63
C ASP A 103 -6.94 -4.71 -7.45
N PHE A 104 -8.14 -4.18 -7.25
CA PHE A 104 -8.60 -3.01 -7.98
C PHE A 104 -9.45 -2.13 -7.06
N ASN A 105 -8.95 -0.93 -6.78
CA ASN A 105 -9.61 0.04 -5.94
C ASN A 105 -10.05 1.24 -6.77
N ARG A 106 -11.34 1.52 -6.83
CA ARG A 106 -11.87 2.69 -7.52
C ARG A 106 -12.73 3.53 -6.61
N ILE A 107 -12.36 4.80 -6.49
CA ILE A 107 -13.13 5.80 -5.75
C ILE A 107 -13.30 7.02 -6.67
N SER A 108 -14.54 7.48 -6.90
CA SER A 108 -14.80 8.62 -7.78
C SER A 108 -15.99 9.47 -7.27
N GLY A 109 -16.05 10.73 -7.71
CA GLY A 109 -17.08 11.69 -7.32
C GLY A 109 -16.81 12.33 -5.97
N ASN A 110 -17.83 12.46 -5.10
CA ASN A 110 -17.66 13.03 -3.77
C ASN A 110 -16.89 12.07 -2.86
N ILE A 111 -15.58 12.26 -2.78
CA ILE A 111 -14.66 11.42 -2.02
C ILE A 111 -14.95 11.53 -0.51
N ASN A 112 -15.24 12.72 -0.02
CA ASN A 112 -15.54 12.93 1.41
C ASN A 112 -16.76 12.12 1.87
N LYS A 113 -17.81 12.07 1.05
CA LYS A 113 -18.97 11.21 1.34
C LYS A 113 -18.59 9.74 1.40
N LYS A 114 -17.66 9.28 0.56
CA LYS A 114 -17.16 7.90 0.54
C LYS A 114 -16.20 7.61 1.69
N ILE A 115 -15.33 8.55 2.05
CA ILE A 115 -14.47 8.44 3.24
C ILE A 115 -15.33 8.20 4.49
N ASN A 116 -16.41 8.97 4.66
CA ASN A 116 -17.28 8.87 5.83
C ASN A 116 -18.25 7.68 5.79
N ASN A 117 -18.29 6.92 4.70
CA ASN A 117 -19.14 5.74 4.59
C ASN A 117 -18.53 4.58 5.41
N SER A 118 -19.38 3.97 6.27
CA SER A 118 -18.99 2.88 7.17
C SER A 118 -18.51 1.59 6.45
N PHE A 119 -18.84 1.43 5.17
CA PHE A 119 -18.44 0.27 4.37
C PHE A 119 -17.22 0.54 3.48
N ILE A 120 -16.69 1.78 3.47
CA ILE A 120 -15.53 2.16 2.62
C ILE A 120 -14.33 2.48 3.51
N LEU A 121 -14.24 3.70 4.03
CA LEU A 121 -13.09 4.13 4.85
C LEU A 121 -13.46 4.45 6.31
N MET A 122 -14.74 4.37 6.67
CA MET A 122 -15.22 4.51 8.05
C MET A 122 -14.76 5.81 8.74
N GLY A 123 -14.64 6.90 7.96
CA GLY A 123 -14.12 8.19 8.43
C GLY A 123 -12.60 8.25 8.58
N ASN A 124 -11.86 7.23 8.15
CA ASN A 124 -10.40 7.27 8.10
C ASN A 124 -9.93 7.99 6.82
N LYS A 125 -8.82 8.72 6.92
CA LYS A 125 -8.27 9.50 5.83
C LYS A 125 -7.03 8.88 5.21
N VAL A 126 -6.51 7.83 5.82
CA VAL A 126 -5.33 7.11 5.34
C VAL A 126 -5.69 5.64 5.13
N PHE A 127 -5.30 5.14 3.98
CA PHE A 127 -5.40 3.74 3.60
C PHE A 127 -4.02 3.23 3.23
N CYS A 128 -3.58 2.15 3.87
CA CYS A 128 -2.33 1.49 3.55
C CYS A 128 -2.59 0.06 3.07
N ASN A 129 -2.02 -0.27 1.93
CA ASN A 129 -2.06 -1.61 1.34
C ASN A 129 -0.68 -2.24 1.42
N ILE A 130 -0.61 -3.43 2.01
CA ILE A 130 0.63 -4.18 2.20
C ILE A 130 0.45 -5.56 1.59
N ILE A 131 1.37 -5.93 0.72
CA ILE A 131 1.37 -7.20 0.01
C ILE A 131 2.70 -7.89 0.26
N TYR A 132 2.65 -9.16 0.68
CA TYR A 132 3.84 -10.00 0.73
C TYR A 132 3.62 -11.29 -0.04
N THR A 133 4.61 -11.72 -0.82
CA THR A 133 4.68 -13.07 -1.38
C THR A 133 6.08 -13.63 -1.22
N GLY A 134 6.18 -14.89 -0.81
CA GLY A 134 7.46 -15.52 -0.51
C GLY A 134 7.31 -16.82 0.30
N LYS A 135 8.41 -17.29 0.89
CA LYS A 135 8.45 -18.58 1.56
C LYS A 135 7.72 -18.61 2.92
N LYS A 136 7.68 -17.51 3.66
CA LYS A 136 7.21 -17.46 5.06
C LYS A 136 5.78 -16.93 5.24
N ILE A 137 4.94 -16.96 4.20
CA ILE A 137 3.59 -16.35 4.20
C ILE A 137 2.76 -16.77 5.42
N LYS A 138 2.66 -18.07 5.70
CA LYS A 138 1.84 -18.60 6.81
C LYS A 138 2.39 -18.15 8.17
N VAL A 139 3.71 -18.09 8.33
CA VAL A 139 4.36 -17.63 9.55
C VAL A 139 4.07 -16.16 9.80
N TYR A 140 4.26 -15.35 8.79
CA TYR A 140 3.99 -13.91 8.89
C TYR A 140 2.50 -13.62 9.13
N ALA A 141 1.60 -14.28 8.41
CA ALA A 141 0.17 -14.13 8.63
C ALA A 141 -0.23 -14.45 10.08
N LYS A 142 0.28 -15.56 10.65
CA LYS A 142 0.04 -15.94 12.04
C LYS A 142 0.55 -14.88 13.02
N ASN A 143 1.78 -14.40 12.83
CA ASN A 143 2.39 -13.41 13.71
C ASN A 143 1.68 -12.06 13.62
N ILE A 144 1.31 -11.62 12.40
CA ILE A 144 0.54 -10.40 12.18
C ILE A 144 -0.84 -10.50 12.83
N THR A 145 -1.55 -11.62 12.66
CA THR A 145 -2.84 -11.82 13.34
C THR A 145 -2.71 -11.73 14.86
N LYS A 146 -1.68 -12.37 15.43
CA LYS A 146 -1.41 -12.29 16.87
C LYS A 146 -1.11 -10.85 17.33
N TYR A 147 -0.38 -10.09 16.53
CA TYR A 147 -0.09 -8.67 16.80
C TYR A 147 -1.38 -7.84 16.72
N LEU A 148 -2.17 -7.98 15.64
CA LEU A 148 -3.40 -7.22 15.43
C LEU A 148 -4.43 -7.44 16.54
N ASN A 149 -4.57 -8.67 17.04
CA ASN A 149 -5.48 -8.99 18.14
C ASN A 149 -5.15 -8.28 19.46
N LYS A 150 -3.94 -7.75 19.60
CA LYS A 150 -3.47 -7.01 20.78
C LYS A 150 -3.28 -5.53 20.53
N SER A 151 -3.38 -5.10 19.27
CA SER A 151 -3.14 -3.73 18.84
C SER A 151 -4.44 -2.93 18.78
N LYS A 152 -4.29 -1.60 18.73
CA LYS A 152 -5.40 -0.66 18.52
C LYS A 152 -5.68 -0.35 17.05
N TYR A 153 -4.88 -0.88 16.14
CA TYR A 153 -4.93 -0.53 14.72
C TYR A 153 -6.13 -1.17 14.02
N PHE A 154 -6.75 -0.41 13.15
CA PHE A 154 -7.85 -0.91 12.31
C PHE A 154 -7.27 -1.56 11.04
N ALA A 155 -7.04 -2.85 11.12
CA ALA A 155 -6.37 -3.60 10.06
C ALA A 155 -6.94 -5.01 9.90
N GLY A 156 -6.83 -5.54 8.68
CA GLY A 156 -7.22 -6.91 8.37
C GLY A 156 -6.14 -7.62 7.55
N VAL A 157 -5.84 -8.87 7.92
CA VAL A 157 -4.87 -9.73 7.24
C VAL A 157 -5.54 -10.95 6.63
N SER A 158 -5.13 -11.32 5.42
CA SER A 158 -5.61 -12.52 4.73
C SER A 158 -4.52 -13.12 3.83
N ILE A 159 -4.74 -14.36 3.37
CA ILE A 159 -3.90 -15.02 2.37
C ILE A 159 -4.79 -15.41 1.20
N VAL A 160 -4.43 -14.96 0.00
CA VAL A 160 -5.11 -15.30 -1.25
C VAL A 160 -4.08 -15.80 -2.26
N ASN A 161 -4.24 -17.01 -2.75
CA ASN A 161 -3.38 -17.64 -3.79
C ASN A 161 -1.86 -17.49 -3.54
N GLY A 162 -1.41 -17.61 -2.29
CA GLY A 162 0.00 -17.48 -1.95
C GLY A 162 0.50 -16.03 -1.89
N VAL A 163 -0.41 -15.07 -1.73
CA VAL A 163 -0.13 -13.67 -1.42
C VAL A 163 -0.75 -13.35 -0.06
N LEU A 164 0.06 -12.83 0.86
CA LEU A 164 -0.40 -12.25 2.11
C LEU A 164 -0.82 -10.81 1.83
N LEU A 165 -2.02 -10.48 2.24
CA LEU A 165 -2.63 -9.17 2.10
C LEU A 165 -2.87 -8.59 3.48
N LEU A 166 -2.48 -7.34 3.68
CA LEU A 166 -2.76 -6.62 4.90
C LEU A 166 -3.23 -5.22 4.51
N LYS A 167 -4.45 -4.87 4.89
CA LYS A 167 -5.05 -3.56 4.64
C LYS A 167 -5.24 -2.85 5.96
N VAL A 168 -4.85 -1.59 6.03
CA VAL A 168 -4.86 -0.77 7.24
C VAL A 168 -5.58 0.54 6.95
N LEU A 169 -6.46 0.94 7.85
CA LEU A 169 -7.09 2.25 7.87
C LEU A 169 -6.62 3.04 9.07
N ALA A 170 -6.36 4.33 8.89
CA ALA A 170 -5.94 5.22 9.96
C ALA A 170 -6.52 6.63 9.79
N LYS A 171 -6.56 7.37 10.91
CA LYS A 171 -6.99 8.77 10.90
C LYS A 171 -5.94 9.66 10.28
N ASP A 172 -4.67 9.38 10.52
CA ASP A 172 -3.53 10.17 10.05
C ASP A 172 -2.33 9.29 9.68
N ILE A 173 -1.30 9.94 9.13
CA ILE A 173 -0.09 9.26 8.67
C ILE A 173 0.82 8.81 9.82
N ILE A 174 0.78 9.48 10.96
CA ILE A 174 1.62 9.14 12.12
C ILE A 174 1.22 7.76 12.63
N GLU A 175 -0.09 7.49 12.65
CA GLU A 175 -0.62 6.18 13.03
C GLU A 175 -0.14 5.07 12.09
N ILE A 176 -0.11 5.31 10.76
CA ILE A 176 0.42 4.34 9.78
C ILE A 176 1.91 4.12 9.95
N ARG A 177 2.70 5.18 10.15
CA ARG A 177 4.16 5.04 10.33
C ARG A 177 4.48 4.25 11.60
N SER A 178 3.82 4.55 12.70
CA SER A 178 3.94 3.76 13.94
C SER A 178 3.55 2.30 13.75
N PHE A 179 2.48 2.04 12.98
CA PHE A 179 2.08 0.68 12.62
C PHE A 179 3.15 -0.04 11.80
N LEU A 180 3.75 0.63 10.83
CA LEU A 180 4.79 0.04 9.98
C LEU A 180 6.09 -0.23 10.74
N ASP A 181 6.46 0.64 11.69
CA ASP A 181 7.60 0.40 12.59
C ASP A 181 7.40 -0.90 13.40
N ASP A 182 6.21 -1.09 13.96
CA ASP A 182 5.86 -2.31 14.70
C ASP A 182 5.79 -3.54 13.78
N LEU A 183 5.27 -3.35 12.57
CA LEU A 183 5.03 -4.44 11.63
C LEU A 183 6.33 -4.99 11.03
N ILE A 184 7.29 -4.11 10.70
CA ILE A 184 8.48 -4.52 9.93
C ILE A 184 9.33 -5.54 10.68
N VAL A 185 9.33 -5.52 12.01
CA VAL A 185 10.05 -6.47 12.86
C VAL A 185 9.49 -7.91 12.79
N ILE A 186 8.26 -8.05 12.28
CA ILE A 186 7.63 -9.37 12.08
C ILE A 186 8.20 -10.05 10.83
N PHE A 187 8.66 -9.26 9.86
CA PHE A 187 9.26 -9.75 8.63
C PHE A 187 10.73 -10.15 8.81
N ASP A 188 11.31 -10.74 7.79
CA ASP A 188 12.72 -11.11 7.76
C ASP A 188 13.61 -9.85 7.79
N HIS A 189 14.80 -9.96 8.39
CA HIS A 189 15.81 -8.89 8.42
C HIS A 189 16.25 -8.38 7.04
N ASN A 190 15.88 -9.08 5.97
CA ASN A 190 16.07 -8.61 4.59
C ASN A 190 15.10 -7.48 4.21
N PHE A 191 14.03 -7.27 4.99
CA PHE A 191 13.09 -6.18 4.80
C PHE A 191 13.28 -5.15 5.93
N ASN A 192 13.62 -3.93 5.57
CA ASN A 192 13.79 -2.83 6.49
C ASN A 192 13.03 -1.61 5.99
N LEU A 193 12.50 -0.81 6.90
CA LEU A 193 11.94 0.48 6.52
C LEU A 193 13.05 1.39 5.98
N PRO A 194 12.83 2.06 4.85
CA PRO A 194 13.77 3.04 4.33
C PRO A 194 13.99 4.17 5.34
N LYS A 195 15.24 4.64 5.51
CA LYS A 195 15.58 5.71 6.47
C LYS A 195 14.74 6.98 6.30
N ILE A 196 14.35 7.30 5.07
CA ILE A 196 13.50 8.46 4.76
C ILE A 196 12.10 8.41 5.40
N TRP A 197 11.65 7.22 5.83
CA TRP A 197 10.36 7.07 6.52
C TRP A 197 10.41 7.55 7.99
N SER A 198 11.62 7.68 8.55
CA SER A 198 11.85 8.11 9.93
C SER A 198 12.10 9.63 10.05
N CYS A 199 11.96 10.38 8.95
CA CYS A 199 12.19 11.84 8.92
C CYS A 199 10.88 12.60 9.07
#